data_fe35b51aa6500ee35f58d444b307a649
#
_entry.id   fe35b51aa6500ee35f58d444b307a649
#
_cell.length_a   1.000
_cell.length_b   1.000
_cell.length_c   1.000
_cell.angle_alpha   90.00
_cell.angle_beta   90.00
_cell.angle_gamma   90.00
#
_symmetry.space_group_name_H-M   'P 1'
#
loop_
_entity.id
_entity.type
_entity.pdbx_description
1 polymer ?
#
loop_
_entity_poly.entity_id
_entity_poly.type
_entity_poly.pdbx_seq_one_letter_code
_entity_poly.pdbx_strand_id
1 'polypeptide(L)'
;MGNDEKTVFGFWSRDRETRKPKRKNEKQKTIMELIVIGSGTGVPSLKRGSPSLAVKAAGRLLLLDLGPGTLRSMLQWGLNFNQIDILALSHRHPDHVGDLVPFLFATRYALGYTRKEPFWLLAARGFAGFLERLREAFGHWIEPPQGLMQLRELAPEDPDAARWEGLTIKSAPTNHIEGSLAFRIEAGNRALVYSGDTDHSDSLVDLAQGADLLVLEAANPIKVPGHLTPAEAGRLAARAGVPRLLLTHFYPPCDAVDVVALAAQEFSGEIIRAEDGLKYNL
;
A
#
# COMPACT_ATOMS: atom_id res chain seq x y z
N MET A 1 -7.18 23.40 44.99
CA MET A 1 -7.16 22.16 44.20
C MET A 1 -7.35 22.58 42.74
N GLY A 2 -6.28 22.82 42.06
CA GLY A 2 -6.25 23.29 40.68
C GLY A 2 -5.95 22.13 39.76
N ASN A 3 -6.80 21.90 38.79
CA ASN A 3 -6.65 20.85 37.77
C ASN A 3 -5.73 21.33 36.65
N ASP A 4 -4.61 20.64 36.48
CA ASP A 4 -3.74 20.75 35.31
C ASP A 4 -4.27 19.91 34.15
N GLU A 5 -5.21 20.47 33.37
CA GLU A 5 -5.75 19.85 32.13
C GLU A 5 -5.04 20.34 30.84
N LYS A 6 -3.79 20.83 30.93
CA LYS A 6 -3.17 21.50 29.77
C LYS A 6 -2.11 20.69 28.98
N THR A 7 -1.91 19.42 29.25
CA THR A 7 -0.73 18.72 28.69
C THR A 7 -1.01 17.75 27.53
N VAL A 8 -2.25 17.49 27.12
CA VAL A 8 -2.58 16.50 26.07
C VAL A 8 -2.86 17.12 24.69
N PHE A 9 -3.09 18.43 24.60
CA PHE A 9 -3.52 19.08 23.36
C PHE A 9 -2.41 19.74 22.51
N GLY A 10 -1.14 19.64 22.92
CA GLY A 10 -0.05 20.36 22.28
C GLY A 10 0.47 19.81 20.95
N PHE A 11 0.07 18.60 20.53
CA PHE A 11 0.66 17.93 19.38
C PHE A 11 -0.05 18.18 18.03
N TRP A 12 -1.22 18.83 18.04
CA TRP A 12 -2.08 18.94 16.85
C TRP A 12 -2.16 20.34 16.21
N SER A 13 -1.50 21.35 16.79
CA SER A 13 -1.68 22.75 16.35
C SER A 13 -0.39 23.50 16.05
N ARG A 14 0.51 23.01 15.21
CA ARG A 14 1.57 23.87 14.66
C ARG A 14 1.83 23.58 13.19
N ASP A 15 1.78 24.68 12.43
CA ASP A 15 2.36 24.98 11.13
C ASP A 15 1.61 24.53 9.88
N ARG A 16 0.57 25.31 9.55
CA ARG A 16 0.31 25.65 8.15
C ARG A 16 0.65 27.11 7.90
N GLU A 17 1.91 27.40 7.67
CA GLU A 17 2.25 28.58 6.89
C GLU A 17 1.80 28.37 5.44
N THR A 18 0.96 29.25 4.95
CA THR A 18 0.54 29.35 3.56
C THR A 18 1.72 29.71 2.69
N ARG A 19 2.51 28.73 2.26
CA ARG A 19 3.54 28.94 1.24
C ARG A 19 2.88 29.00 -0.13
N LYS A 20 2.73 30.24 -0.65
CA LYS A 20 2.52 30.44 -2.08
C LYS A 20 3.68 29.79 -2.83
N PRO A 21 3.44 29.01 -3.89
CA PRO A 21 4.50 28.34 -4.62
C PRO A 21 5.35 29.40 -5.33
N LYS A 22 6.61 29.55 -4.92
CA LYS A 22 7.62 30.20 -5.76
C LYS A 22 7.94 29.25 -6.91
N ARG A 23 7.46 29.57 -8.11
CA ARG A 23 7.92 28.93 -9.34
C ARG A 23 9.43 29.13 -9.49
N LYS A 24 10.22 28.10 -9.13
CA LYS A 24 11.56 27.89 -9.66
C LYS A 24 11.48 26.76 -10.66
N ASN A 25 11.79 27.04 -11.91
CA ASN A 25 12.05 26.09 -12.98
C ASN A 25 13.36 25.33 -12.68
N GLU A 26 13.36 24.47 -11.68
CA GLU A 26 14.26 23.33 -11.62
C GLU A 26 13.41 22.12 -12.02
N LYS A 27 13.86 21.35 -13.02
CA LYS A 27 13.32 20.02 -13.30
C LYS A 27 13.40 19.24 -11.98
N GLN A 28 12.33 19.30 -11.19
CA GLN A 28 12.22 18.57 -9.95
C GLN A 28 12.29 17.09 -10.36
N LYS A 29 13.43 16.45 -10.07
CA LYS A 29 13.58 15.00 -10.24
C LYS A 29 12.39 14.42 -9.49
N THR A 30 11.45 13.79 -10.19
CA THR A 30 10.30 13.16 -9.58
C THR A 30 10.85 11.99 -8.75
N ILE A 31 10.99 12.21 -7.47
CA ILE A 31 11.46 11.20 -6.52
C ILE A 31 10.22 10.39 -6.15
N MET A 32 10.28 9.07 -6.38
CA MET A 32 9.31 8.13 -5.84
C MET A 32 9.92 7.51 -4.59
N GLU A 33 9.26 7.65 -3.43
CA GLU A 33 9.68 7.06 -2.16
C GLU A 33 8.68 5.97 -1.76
N LEU A 34 9.17 4.76 -1.54
CA LEU A 34 8.44 3.66 -0.93
C LEU A 34 8.76 3.60 0.56
N ILE A 35 7.74 3.40 1.39
CA ILE A 35 7.86 3.16 2.83
C ILE A 35 7.08 1.89 3.17
N VAL A 36 7.75 0.89 3.72
CA VAL A 36 7.08 -0.32 4.21
C VAL A 36 6.43 0.00 5.56
N ILE A 37 5.10 -0.05 5.62
CA ILE A 37 4.35 0.18 6.86
C ILE A 37 4.21 -1.10 7.65
N GLY A 38 3.95 -2.22 6.95
CA GLY A 38 3.93 -3.54 7.49
C GLY A 38 4.35 -4.57 6.44
N SER A 39 5.24 -5.47 6.81
CA SER A 39 5.87 -6.48 5.95
C SER A 39 5.43 -7.91 6.26
N GLY A 40 4.52 -8.08 7.22
CA GLY A 40 3.96 -9.36 7.65
C GLY A 40 2.62 -9.70 7.00
N THR A 41 1.84 -10.50 7.70
CA THR A 41 0.57 -11.09 7.26
C THR A 41 -0.51 -10.89 8.32
N GLY A 42 -1.64 -11.61 8.20
CA GLY A 42 -2.69 -11.68 9.23
C GLY A 42 -2.27 -12.39 10.52
N VAL A 43 -1.12 -13.05 10.54
CA VAL A 43 -0.61 -13.69 11.77
C VAL A 43 0.01 -12.63 12.67
N PRO A 44 -0.51 -12.40 13.89
CA PRO A 44 0.03 -11.39 14.79
C PRO A 44 1.51 -11.62 15.09
N SER A 45 2.30 -10.57 14.98
CA SER A 45 3.74 -10.57 15.23
C SER A 45 4.17 -9.27 15.91
N LEU A 46 5.16 -9.34 16.80
CA LEU A 46 5.82 -8.16 17.34
C LEU A 46 6.90 -7.60 16.41
N LYS A 47 7.30 -8.39 15.39
CA LYS A 47 8.35 -8.01 14.44
C LYS A 47 7.80 -7.34 13.19
N ARG A 48 6.58 -7.68 12.79
CA ARG A 48 5.99 -7.28 11.50
C ARG A 48 4.54 -6.90 11.68
N GLY A 49 4.16 -5.74 11.18
CA GLY A 49 2.76 -5.34 11.01
C GLY A 49 2.11 -6.04 9.81
N SER A 50 0.78 -6.01 9.75
CA SER A 50 0.02 -6.52 8.60
C SER A 50 0.34 -5.75 7.31
N PRO A 51 0.07 -6.35 6.13
CA PRO A 51 0.52 -5.81 4.85
C PRO A 51 0.05 -4.37 4.62
N SER A 52 0.99 -3.48 4.40
CA SER A 52 0.72 -2.13 3.92
C SER A 52 2.01 -1.43 3.47
N LEU A 53 1.92 -0.69 2.38
CA LEU A 53 3.01 0.10 1.83
C LEU A 53 2.54 1.52 1.55
N ALA A 54 3.35 2.51 1.88
CA ALA A 54 3.12 3.89 1.48
C ALA A 54 4.05 4.28 0.33
N VAL A 55 3.51 4.94 -0.71
CA VAL A 55 4.28 5.46 -1.83
C VAL A 55 4.04 6.96 -1.94
N LYS A 56 5.12 7.75 -1.86
CA LYS A 56 5.08 9.18 -2.17
C LYS A 56 5.52 9.39 -3.61
N ALA A 57 4.63 9.88 -4.45
CA ALA A 57 4.89 10.10 -5.87
C ALA A 57 4.05 11.28 -6.39
N ALA A 58 4.62 12.10 -7.26
CA ALA A 58 3.94 13.25 -7.88
C ALA A 58 3.21 14.17 -6.86
N GLY A 59 3.82 14.37 -5.67
CA GLY A 59 3.27 15.20 -4.60
C GLY A 59 2.07 14.58 -3.85
N ARG A 60 1.79 13.29 -4.05
CA ARG A 60 0.69 12.54 -3.44
C ARG A 60 1.21 11.44 -2.54
N LEU A 61 0.42 11.09 -1.52
CA LEU A 61 0.62 9.92 -0.67
C LEU A 61 -0.38 8.82 -1.08
N LEU A 62 0.17 7.73 -1.59
CA LEU A 62 -0.58 6.51 -1.88
C LEU A 62 -0.38 5.53 -0.73
N LEU A 63 -1.43 4.81 -0.36
CA LEU A 63 -1.34 3.66 0.52
C LEU A 63 -1.81 2.42 -0.25
N LEU A 64 -0.99 1.40 -0.28
CA LEU A 64 -1.26 0.10 -0.90
C LEU A 64 -1.55 -0.89 0.23
N ASP A 65 -2.77 -1.35 0.30
CA ASP A 65 -3.38 -2.11 1.38
C ASP A 65 -3.43 -1.39 2.74
N LEU A 66 -4.31 -1.85 3.60
CA LEU A 66 -4.65 -1.23 4.87
C LEU A 66 -4.95 -2.30 5.91
N GLY A 67 -3.94 -3.14 6.19
CA GLY A 67 -4.05 -4.21 7.17
C GLY A 67 -4.20 -3.70 8.62
N PRO A 68 -4.60 -4.58 9.57
CA PRO A 68 -4.77 -4.21 10.97
C PRO A 68 -3.51 -3.57 11.57
N GLY A 69 -3.68 -2.41 12.20
CA GLY A 69 -2.60 -1.65 12.84
C GLY A 69 -1.84 -0.71 11.91
N THR A 70 -2.16 -0.66 10.62
CA THR A 70 -1.52 0.22 9.64
C THR A 70 -1.61 1.69 10.03
N LEU A 71 -2.78 2.16 10.48
CA LEU A 71 -2.97 3.57 10.86
C LEU A 71 -2.05 3.98 12.02
N ARG A 72 -1.84 3.07 12.97
CA ARG A 72 -0.90 3.30 14.08
C ARG A 72 0.55 3.27 13.59
N SER A 73 0.92 2.29 12.77
CA SER A 73 2.28 2.14 12.24
C SER A 73 2.65 3.33 11.35
N MET A 74 1.73 3.90 10.57
CA MET A 74 1.96 5.13 9.80
C MET A 74 2.49 6.27 10.68
N LEU A 75 1.93 6.46 11.88
CA LEU A 75 2.39 7.51 12.81
C LEU A 75 3.82 7.27 13.27
N GLN A 76 4.23 6.03 13.47
CA GLN A 76 5.61 5.67 13.84
C GLN A 76 6.61 6.07 12.75
N TRP A 77 6.20 6.01 11.50
CA TRP A 77 7.02 6.34 10.34
C TRP A 77 6.86 7.79 9.85
N GLY A 78 6.17 8.63 10.64
CA GLY A 78 5.98 10.06 10.34
C GLY A 78 4.92 10.34 9.27
N LEU A 79 4.00 9.41 9.04
CA LEU A 79 2.85 9.57 8.15
C LEU A 79 1.57 9.73 8.96
N ASN A 80 0.57 10.40 8.38
CA ASN A 80 -0.73 10.57 9.00
C ASN A 80 -1.83 10.14 8.02
N PHE A 81 -2.88 9.48 8.53
CA PHE A 81 -3.99 8.99 7.71
C PHE A 81 -4.70 10.10 6.92
N ASN A 82 -4.74 11.33 7.45
CA ASN A 82 -5.37 12.48 6.77
C ASN A 82 -4.56 12.99 5.57
N GLN A 83 -3.37 12.45 5.32
CA GLN A 83 -2.51 12.77 4.16
C GLN A 83 -2.71 11.78 3.00
N ILE A 84 -3.40 10.66 3.22
CA ILE A 84 -3.65 9.67 2.18
C ILE A 84 -4.48 10.30 1.06
N ASP A 85 -3.90 10.39 -0.13
CA ASP A 85 -4.59 10.89 -1.33
C ASP A 85 -5.26 9.75 -2.09
N ILE A 86 -4.64 8.57 -2.07
CA ILE A 86 -5.12 7.39 -2.76
C ILE A 86 -4.89 6.18 -1.86
N LEU A 87 -5.95 5.43 -1.59
CA LEU A 87 -5.90 4.10 -0.97
C LEU A 87 -6.21 3.08 -2.06
N ALA A 88 -5.28 2.18 -2.35
CA ALA A 88 -5.48 1.10 -3.31
C ALA A 88 -5.43 -0.24 -2.57
N LEU A 89 -6.52 -1.00 -2.64
CA LEU A 89 -6.68 -2.29 -1.97
C LEU A 89 -6.53 -3.41 -2.98
N SER A 90 -5.56 -4.30 -2.73
CA SER A 90 -5.25 -5.41 -3.62
C SER A 90 -6.38 -6.45 -3.64
N HIS A 91 -6.91 -6.80 -2.47
CA HIS A 91 -8.02 -7.72 -2.32
C HIS A 91 -8.69 -7.56 -0.94
N ARG A 92 -9.67 -8.43 -0.61
CA ARG A 92 -10.55 -8.25 0.56
C ARG A 92 -10.21 -9.15 1.75
N HIS A 93 -9.04 -9.79 1.82
CA HIS A 93 -8.67 -10.52 3.02
C HIS A 93 -8.53 -9.55 4.21
N PRO A 94 -8.88 -10.00 5.43
CA PRO A 94 -8.88 -9.13 6.61
C PRO A 94 -7.55 -8.46 6.90
N ASP A 95 -6.43 -9.10 6.59
CA ASP A 95 -5.10 -8.54 6.79
C ASP A 95 -4.72 -7.46 5.76
N HIS A 96 -5.47 -7.30 4.68
CA HIS A 96 -5.29 -6.24 3.69
C HIS A 96 -6.29 -5.09 3.82
N VAL A 97 -7.40 -5.29 4.55
CA VAL A 97 -8.46 -4.27 4.69
C VAL A 97 -8.89 -4.00 6.14
N GLY A 98 -8.24 -4.62 7.12
CA GLY A 98 -8.72 -4.60 8.51
C GLY A 98 -8.81 -3.22 9.16
N ASP A 99 -7.95 -2.28 8.79
CA ASP A 99 -8.02 -0.89 9.26
C ASP A 99 -8.96 0.00 8.42
N LEU A 100 -9.69 -0.54 7.41
CA LEU A 100 -10.61 0.26 6.58
C LEU A 100 -11.73 0.88 7.42
N VAL A 101 -12.34 0.11 8.30
CA VAL A 101 -13.40 0.61 9.19
C VAL A 101 -12.87 1.69 10.15
N PRO A 102 -11.78 1.49 10.89
CA PRO A 102 -11.15 2.55 11.68
C PRO A 102 -10.75 3.78 10.86
N PHE A 103 -10.24 3.59 9.65
CA PHE A 103 -9.89 4.69 8.75
C PHE A 103 -11.11 5.53 8.37
N LEU A 104 -12.18 4.90 7.90
CA LEU A 104 -13.42 5.60 7.53
C LEU A 104 -14.04 6.32 8.74
N PHE A 105 -14.06 5.67 9.90
CA PHE A 105 -14.51 6.28 11.14
C PHE A 105 -13.66 7.52 11.50
N ALA A 106 -12.34 7.43 11.41
CA ALA A 106 -11.45 8.54 11.72
C ALA A 106 -11.63 9.73 10.77
N THR A 107 -11.96 9.50 9.48
CA THR A 107 -12.23 10.61 8.54
C THR A 107 -13.44 11.46 8.94
N ARG A 108 -14.35 10.90 9.75
CA ARG A 108 -15.56 11.59 10.20
C ARG A 108 -15.40 12.19 11.59
N TYR A 109 -14.75 11.47 12.52
CA TYR A 109 -14.80 11.76 13.95
C TYR A 109 -13.49 12.22 14.57
N ALA A 110 -12.36 12.17 13.84
CA ALA A 110 -11.13 12.67 14.40
C ALA A 110 -11.17 14.18 14.60
N LEU A 111 -10.91 14.64 15.83
CA LEU A 111 -10.75 16.07 16.12
C LEU A 111 -9.59 16.63 15.29
N GLY A 112 -9.82 17.77 14.67
CA GLY A 112 -8.82 18.42 13.82
C GLY A 112 -8.68 17.80 12.43
N TYR A 113 -9.52 16.81 12.06
CA TYR A 113 -9.61 16.35 10.68
C TYR A 113 -10.26 17.44 9.82
N THR A 114 -9.43 18.14 9.05
CA THR A 114 -9.89 19.31 8.28
C THR A 114 -9.74 19.10 6.78
N ARG A 115 -9.47 17.87 6.33
CA ARG A 115 -9.31 17.58 4.91
C ARG A 115 -10.60 17.92 4.17
N LYS A 116 -10.49 18.72 3.13
CA LYS A 116 -11.59 19.11 2.24
C LYS A 116 -11.48 18.48 0.87
N GLU A 117 -10.24 18.15 0.48
CA GLU A 117 -9.96 17.51 -0.80
C GLU A 117 -10.31 16.02 -0.72
N PRO A 118 -10.96 15.47 -1.75
CA PRO A 118 -11.30 14.07 -1.78
C PRO A 118 -10.06 13.18 -1.76
N PHE A 119 -10.19 12.00 -1.17
CA PHE A 119 -9.28 10.89 -1.39
C PHE A 119 -9.94 9.82 -2.26
N TRP A 120 -9.11 9.08 -2.98
CA TRP A 120 -9.55 7.99 -3.83
C TRP A 120 -9.40 6.65 -3.13
N LEU A 121 -10.41 5.81 -3.26
CA LEU A 121 -10.35 4.40 -2.90
C LEU A 121 -10.42 3.58 -4.18
N LEU A 122 -9.32 2.89 -4.50
CA LEU A 122 -9.21 1.98 -5.63
C LEU A 122 -9.34 0.54 -5.14
N ALA A 123 -10.19 -0.25 -5.76
CA ALA A 123 -10.36 -1.66 -5.46
C ALA A 123 -10.97 -2.38 -6.66
N ALA A 124 -10.98 -3.71 -6.66
CA ALA A 124 -11.63 -4.49 -7.72
C ALA A 124 -13.14 -4.25 -7.74
N ARG A 125 -13.74 -4.41 -8.91
CA ARG A 125 -15.19 -4.40 -9.12
C ARG A 125 -15.90 -5.28 -8.08
N GLY A 126 -17.05 -4.81 -7.57
CA GLY A 126 -17.81 -5.43 -6.48
C GLY A 126 -17.43 -4.93 -5.09
N PHE A 127 -16.45 -4.02 -4.98
CA PHE A 127 -16.06 -3.43 -3.70
C PHE A 127 -17.15 -2.50 -3.12
N ALA A 128 -17.94 -1.84 -3.97
CA ALA A 128 -19.11 -1.07 -3.55
C ALA A 128 -20.07 -1.93 -2.70
N GLY A 129 -20.35 -3.15 -3.15
CA GLY A 129 -21.18 -4.10 -2.39
C GLY A 129 -20.53 -4.57 -1.08
N PHE A 130 -19.21 -4.61 -1.00
CA PHE A 130 -18.50 -4.87 0.27
C PHE A 130 -18.67 -3.69 1.24
N LEU A 131 -18.53 -2.45 0.76
CA LEU A 131 -18.77 -1.25 1.58
C LEU A 131 -20.21 -1.17 2.09
N GLU A 132 -21.20 -1.56 1.30
CA GLU A 132 -22.60 -1.60 1.76
C GLU A 132 -22.79 -2.59 2.92
N ARG A 133 -22.19 -3.79 2.84
CA ARG A 133 -22.24 -4.76 3.96
C ARG A 133 -21.54 -4.23 5.23
N LEU A 134 -20.46 -3.48 5.06
CA LEU A 134 -19.83 -2.81 6.21
C LEU A 134 -20.75 -1.72 6.78
N ARG A 135 -21.48 -0.96 5.95
CA ARG A 135 -22.47 0.03 6.40
C ARG A 135 -23.65 -0.62 7.11
N GLU A 136 -24.11 -1.79 6.66
CA GLU A 136 -25.13 -2.57 7.37
C GLU A 136 -24.67 -2.92 8.80
N ALA A 137 -23.39 -3.28 8.96
CA ALA A 137 -22.80 -3.66 10.23
C ALA A 137 -22.50 -2.48 11.16
N PHE A 138 -21.93 -1.39 10.60
CA PHE A 138 -21.39 -0.26 11.37
C PHE A 138 -22.24 1.02 11.25
N GLY A 139 -23.27 1.04 10.39
CA GLY A 139 -24.14 2.20 10.17
C GLY A 139 -23.39 3.42 9.62
N HIS A 140 -23.95 4.59 9.89
CA HIS A 140 -23.40 5.88 9.44
C HIS A 140 -22.02 6.23 10.04
N TRP A 141 -21.55 5.46 11.03
CA TRP A 141 -20.28 5.70 11.69
C TRP A 141 -19.06 5.60 10.76
N ILE A 142 -19.17 4.85 9.69
CA ILE A 142 -18.11 4.66 8.70
C ILE A 142 -18.35 5.42 7.39
N GLU A 143 -19.32 6.34 7.36
CA GLU A 143 -19.56 7.17 6.19
C GLU A 143 -18.69 8.43 6.25
N PRO A 144 -17.70 8.59 5.37
CA PRO A 144 -16.95 9.84 5.28
C PRO A 144 -17.89 11.02 4.97
N PRO A 145 -17.51 12.25 5.30
CA PRO A 145 -18.24 13.43 4.85
C PRO A 145 -18.51 13.36 3.34
N GLN A 146 -19.69 13.85 2.93
CA GLN A 146 -20.12 13.79 1.53
C GLN A 146 -19.06 14.38 0.58
N GLY A 147 -18.71 13.64 -0.47
CA GLY A 147 -17.74 14.03 -1.47
C GLY A 147 -16.27 13.83 -1.06
N LEU A 148 -15.99 13.42 0.18
CA LEU A 148 -14.61 13.22 0.63
C LEU A 148 -14.00 11.94 0.08
N MET A 149 -14.75 10.85 -0.01
CA MET A 149 -14.29 9.58 -0.59
C MET A 149 -14.82 9.42 -2.01
N GLN A 150 -13.92 9.09 -2.94
CA GLN A 150 -14.23 8.75 -4.32
C GLN A 150 -13.85 7.29 -4.55
N LEU A 151 -14.85 6.41 -4.65
CA LEU A 151 -14.62 5.00 -5.01
C LEU A 151 -14.41 4.88 -6.52
N ARG A 152 -13.34 4.23 -6.94
CA ARG A 152 -13.13 3.76 -8.30
C ARG A 152 -12.91 2.26 -8.30
N GLU A 153 -13.84 1.54 -8.85
CA GLU A 153 -13.70 0.11 -9.08
C GLU A 153 -12.92 -0.15 -10.37
N LEU A 154 -11.96 -1.07 -10.28
CA LEU A 154 -11.07 -1.48 -11.37
C LEU A 154 -11.52 -2.86 -11.88
N ALA A 155 -11.26 -3.13 -13.16
CA ALA A 155 -11.55 -4.42 -13.75
C ALA A 155 -10.69 -5.52 -13.12
N PRO A 156 -11.26 -6.59 -12.57
CA PRO A 156 -10.50 -7.69 -11.98
C PRO A 156 -10.11 -8.77 -13.00
N GLU A 157 -10.64 -8.69 -14.23
CA GLU A 157 -10.44 -9.68 -15.29
C GLU A 157 -9.33 -9.26 -16.26
N ASP A 158 -9.17 -7.94 -16.45
CA ASP A 158 -8.30 -7.35 -17.45
C ASP A 158 -7.48 -6.19 -16.85
N PRO A 159 -6.35 -5.82 -17.45
CA PRO A 159 -5.61 -4.63 -17.04
C PRO A 159 -6.47 -3.37 -17.12
N ASP A 160 -6.45 -2.55 -16.06
CA ASP A 160 -7.15 -1.26 -15.98
C ASP A 160 -6.19 -0.15 -15.52
N ALA A 161 -6.60 1.11 -15.60
CA ALA A 161 -5.78 2.23 -15.17
C ALA A 161 -6.59 3.42 -14.67
N ALA A 162 -6.07 4.05 -13.63
CA ALA A 162 -6.51 5.35 -13.13
C ALA A 162 -5.39 6.39 -13.29
N ARG A 163 -5.74 7.64 -13.62
CA ARG A 163 -4.76 8.68 -13.93
C ARG A 163 -5.07 9.97 -13.19
N TRP A 164 -4.02 10.59 -12.69
CA TRP A 164 -3.98 11.95 -12.13
C TRP A 164 -2.81 12.70 -12.75
N GLU A 165 -2.77 14.02 -12.60
CA GLU A 165 -1.64 14.79 -13.09
C GLU A 165 -0.31 14.27 -12.50
N GLY A 166 0.60 13.86 -13.38
CA GLY A 166 1.92 13.33 -13.01
C GLY A 166 1.95 11.92 -12.43
N LEU A 167 0.78 11.24 -12.29
CA LEU A 167 0.66 9.92 -11.70
C LEU A 167 -0.28 9.02 -12.50
N THR A 168 0.16 7.80 -12.78
CA THR A 168 -0.69 6.74 -13.32
C THR A 168 -0.61 5.51 -12.42
N ILE A 169 -1.75 4.92 -12.11
CA ILE A 169 -1.85 3.62 -11.43
C ILE A 169 -2.51 2.67 -12.41
N LYS A 170 -1.80 1.60 -12.78
CA LYS A 170 -2.33 0.50 -13.58
C LYS A 170 -2.57 -0.69 -12.65
N SER A 171 -3.55 -1.51 -12.97
CA SER A 171 -3.82 -2.77 -12.28
C SER A 171 -3.84 -3.93 -13.24
N ALA A 172 -3.56 -5.11 -12.73
CA ALA A 172 -3.75 -6.38 -13.43
C ALA A 172 -4.21 -7.44 -12.42
N PRO A 173 -4.97 -8.46 -12.86
CA PRO A 173 -5.38 -9.55 -11.99
C PRO A 173 -4.18 -10.34 -11.47
N THR A 174 -4.30 -10.87 -10.26
CA THR A 174 -3.36 -11.81 -9.67
C THR A 174 -4.04 -13.15 -9.40
N ASN A 175 -3.24 -14.19 -9.21
CA ASN A 175 -3.74 -15.54 -8.97
C ASN A 175 -3.81 -15.81 -7.47
N HIS A 176 -4.88 -15.34 -6.81
CA HIS A 176 -5.10 -15.54 -5.38
C HIS A 176 -6.58 -15.82 -5.08
N ILE A 177 -7.40 -14.79 -4.89
CA ILE A 177 -8.86 -14.90 -4.79
C ILE A 177 -9.52 -14.06 -5.87
N GLU A 178 -10.80 -14.28 -6.11
CA GLU A 178 -11.59 -13.46 -7.03
C GLU A 178 -11.49 -11.97 -6.66
N GLY A 179 -11.12 -11.14 -7.64
CA GLY A 179 -10.93 -9.71 -7.46
C GLY A 179 -9.59 -9.30 -6.88
N SER A 180 -8.58 -10.21 -6.85
CA SER A 180 -7.21 -9.83 -6.46
C SER A 180 -6.50 -9.09 -7.58
N LEU A 181 -5.84 -7.97 -7.21
CA LEU A 181 -5.17 -7.05 -8.11
C LEU A 181 -3.73 -6.77 -7.67
N ALA A 182 -2.82 -6.75 -8.63
CA ALA A 182 -1.54 -6.07 -8.51
C ALA A 182 -1.67 -4.62 -8.99
N PHE A 183 -0.79 -3.75 -8.53
CA PHE A 183 -0.75 -2.34 -8.89
C PHE A 183 0.62 -1.93 -9.43
N ARG A 184 0.63 -1.19 -10.54
CA ARG A 184 1.81 -0.50 -11.07
C ARG A 184 1.63 1.00 -10.91
N ILE A 185 2.54 1.64 -10.19
CA ILE A 185 2.56 3.07 -9.93
C ILE A 185 3.63 3.72 -10.81
N GLU A 186 3.23 4.65 -11.67
CA GLU A 186 4.12 5.36 -12.58
C GLU A 186 4.09 6.86 -12.27
N ALA A 187 5.27 7.46 -12.05
CA ALA A 187 5.43 8.90 -11.86
C ALA A 187 6.76 9.39 -12.48
N GLY A 188 6.69 10.36 -13.39
CA GLY A 188 7.84 10.79 -14.15
C GLY A 188 8.41 9.64 -15.00
N ASN A 189 9.67 9.28 -14.76
CA ASN A 189 10.34 8.16 -15.42
C ASN A 189 10.53 6.95 -14.49
N ARG A 190 9.78 6.87 -13.38
CA ARG A 190 9.88 5.81 -12.39
C ARG A 190 8.63 4.97 -12.37
N ALA A 191 8.81 3.66 -12.17
CA ALA A 191 7.73 2.71 -12.03
C ALA A 191 8.02 1.71 -10.91
N LEU A 192 7.02 1.49 -10.06
CA LEU A 192 7.01 0.49 -9.00
C LEU A 192 5.81 -0.42 -9.21
N VAL A 193 5.98 -1.73 -9.02
CA VAL A 193 4.88 -2.70 -9.02
C VAL A 193 4.76 -3.34 -7.65
N TYR A 194 3.52 -3.46 -7.15
CA TYR A 194 3.15 -4.18 -5.94
C TYR A 194 2.20 -5.32 -6.30
N SER A 195 2.52 -6.52 -5.87
CA SER A 195 1.75 -7.70 -6.23
C SER A 195 0.43 -7.85 -5.49
N GLY A 196 0.29 -7.32 -4.25
CA GLY A 196 -0.65 -7.93 -3.31
C GLY A 196 -0.29 -9.39 -3.07
N ASP A 197 -1.27 -10.20 -2.71
CA ASP A 197 -1.11 -11.65 -2.61
C ASP A 197 -1.31 -12.30 -3.97
N THR A 198 -0.48 -13.30 -4.27
CA THR A 198 -0.52 -14.00 -5.55
C THR A 198 0.20 -15.34 -5.53
N ASP A 199 -0.32 -16.30 -6.25
CA ASP A 199 0.45 -17.41 -6.80
C ASP A 199 1.09 -16.97 -8.13
N HIS A 200 1.66 -17.90 -8.87
CA HIS A 200 2.21 -17.62 -10.19
C HIS A 200 1.18 -16.91 -11.08
N SER A 201 1.54 -15.74 -11.63
CA SER A 201 0.66 -14.89 -12.44
C SER A 201 1.41 -14.30 -13.63
N ASP A 202 0.99 -14.65 -14.84
CA ASP A 202 1.57 -14.08 -16.07
C ASP A 202 1.18 -12.61 -16.25
N SER A 203 -0.04 -12.22 -15.86
CA SER A 203 -0.48 -10.82 -15.90
C SER A 203 0.32 -9.92 -14.98
N LEU A 204 0.79 -10.43 -13.82
CA LEU A 204 1.72 -9.71 -12.95
C LEU A 204 3.10 -9.56 -13.61
N VAL A 205 3.61 -10.61 -14.27
CA VAL A 205 4.87 -10.54 -15.03
C VAL A 205 4.80 -9.43 -16.08
N ASP A 206 3.72 -9.40 -16.87
CA ASP A 206 3.52 -8.39 -17.91
C ASP A 206 3.39 -6.98 -17.32
N LEU A 207 2.65 -6.83 -16.21
CA LEU A 207 2.51 -5.56 -15.51
C LEU A 207 3.86 -5.04 -14.98
N ALA A 208 4.78 -5.95 -14.59
CA ALA A 208 6.06 -5.61 -13.99
C ALA A 208 7.15 -5.29 -15.02
N GLN A 209 6.97 -5.62 -16.31
CA GLN A 209 7.98 -5.33 -17.33
C GLN A 209 8.36 -3.86 -17.36
N GLY A 210 9.67 -3.57 -17.35
CA GLY A 210 10.22 -2.22 -17.35
C GLY A 210 9.96 -1.40 -16.07
N ALA A 211 9.55 -2.04 -14.95
CA ALA A 211 9.51 -1.39 -13.66
C ALA A 211 10.91 -1.27 -13.04
N ASP A 212 11.14 -0.21 -12.28
CA ASP A 212 12.38 -0.01 -11.53
C ASP A 212 12.47 -0.90 -10.28
N LEU A 213 11.31 -1.25 -9.70
CA LEU A 213 11.18 -2.08 -8.49
C LEU A 213 9.92 -2.93 -8.57
N LEU A 214 10.05 -4.22 -8.31
CA LEU A 214 8.94 -5.13 -8.05
C LEU A 214 8.90 -5.44 -6.56
N VAL A 215 7.80 -5.07 -5.91
CA VAL A 215 7.48 -5.46 -4.53
C VAL A 215 6.57 -6.67 -4.61
N LEU A 216 7.06 -7.81 -4.17
CA LEU A 216 6.43 -9.10 -4.38
C LEU A 216 6.30 -9.87 -3.07
N GLU A 217 5.15 -10.49 -2.87
CA GLU A 217 4.99 -11.40 -1.75
C GLU A 217 5.98 -12.57 -1.83
N ALA A 218 6.37 -13.07 -0.67
CA ALA A 218 7.17 -14.28 -0.50
C ALA A 218 6.78 -14.97 0.80
N ALA A 219 5.50 -15.37 0.86
CA ALA A 219 4.78 -15.62 2.09
C ALA A 219 5.38 -16.74 2.96
N ASN A 220 5.84 -17.83 2.34
CA ASN A 220 6.37 -18.97 3.05
C ASN A 220 7.58 -19.59 2.34
N PRO A 221 8.54 -20.15 3.09
CA PRO A 221 9.66 -20.89 2.48
C PRO A 221 9.22 -22.21 1.82
N ILE A 222 8.07 -22.75 2.22
CA ILE A 222 7.45 -23.94 1.65
C ILE A 222 6.16 -23.53 0.94
N LYS A 223 5.94 -24.10 -0.26
CA LYS A 223 4.78 -23.76 -1.09
C LYS A 223 3.45 -23.93 -0.36
N VAL A 224 2.66 -22.87 -0.41
CA VAL A 224 1.26 -22.83 0.01
C VAL A 224 0.44 -22.35 -1.20
N PRO A 225 -0.66 -23.02 -1.56
CA PRO A 225 -1.51 -22.57 -2.68
C PRO A 225 -2.00 -21.14 -2.50
N GLY A 226 -1.98 -20.36 -3.58
CA GLY A 226 -2.38 -18.95 -3.56
C GLY A 226 -1.27 -17.97 -3.14
N HIS A 227 -0.08 -18.46 -2.80
CA HIS A 227 1.07 -17.66 -2.38
C HIS A 227 2.37 -18.14 -3.02
N LEU A 228 3.37 -17.26 -3.05
CA LEU A 228 4.72 -17.57 -3.54
C LEU A 228 5.67 -17.95 -2.42
N THR A 229 6.61 -18.83 -2.74
CA THR A 229 7.86 -18.99 -1.98
C THR A 229 8.88 -17.93 -2.39
N PRO A 230 9.92 -17.64 -1.59
CA PRO A 230 10.98 -16.73 -1.97
C PRO A 230 11.66 -17.11 -3.31
N ALA A 231 11.89 -18.40 -3.59
CA ALA A 231 12.46 -18.85 -4.84
C ALA A 231 11.52 -18.60 -6.04
N GLU A 232 10.21 -18.86 -5.87
CA GLU A 232 9.20 -18.55 -6.90
C GLU A 232 9.09 -17.05 -7.15
N ALA A 233 9.18 -16.21 -6.11
CA ALA A 233 9.24 -14.76 -6.24
C ALA A 233 10.47 -14.30 -7.04
N GLY A 234 11.64 -14.90 -6.77
CA GLY A 234 12.85 -14.68 -7.57
C GLY A 234 12.66 -15.05 -9.04
N ARG A 235 12.08 -16.21 -9.33
CA ARG A 235 11.80 -16.67 -10.70
C ARG A 235 10.85 -15.72 -11.44
N LEU A 236 9.82 -15.22 -10.77
CA LEU A 236 8.85 -14.29 -11.34
C LEU A 236 9.52 -12.94 -11.65
N ALA A 237 10.36 -12.43 -10.75
CA ALA A 237 11.14 -11.21 -10.97
C ALA A 237 12.11 -11.34 -12.13
N ALA A 238 12.79 -12.50 -12.28
CA ALA A 238 13.67 -12.79 -13.42
C ALA A 238 12.89 -12.80 -14.75
N ARG A 239 11.70 -13.41 -14.76
CA ARG A 239 10.82 -13.42 -15.96
C ARG A 239 10.34 -12.02 -16.34
N ALA A 240 10.03 -11.17 -15.36
CA ALA A 240 9.62 -9.79 -15.59
C ALA A 240 10.78 -8.88 -16.04
N GLY A 241 12.03 -9.32 -15.88
CA GLY A 241 13.22 -8.56 -16.26
C GLY A 241 13.43 -7.29 -15.45
N VAL A 242 12.91 -7.24 -14.22
CA VAL A 242 13.08 -6.08 -13.33
C VAL A 242 14.51 -6.03 -12.78
N PRO A 243 15.09 -4.84 -12.53
CA PRO A 243 16.42 -4.74 -11.93
C PRO A 243 16.42 -5.02 -10.41
N ARG A 244 15.28 -4.87 -9.72
CA ARG A 244 15.18 -4.94 -8.26
C ARG A 244 13.93 -5.64 -7.81
N LEU A 245 14.08 -6.48 -6.78
CA LEU A 245 13.03 -7.23 -6.12
C LEU A 245 13.01 -6.91 -4.63
N LEU A 246 11.88 -6.42 -4.09
CA LEU A 246 11.64 -6.28 -2.67
C LEU A 246 10.65 -7.37 -2.24
N LEU A 247 11.10 -8.28 -1.39
CA LEU A 247 10.30 -9.35 -0.83
C LEU A 247 9.53 -8.87 0.40
N THR A 248 8.24 -9.19 0.48
CA THR A 248 7.35 -8.77 1.58
C THR A 248 6.32 -9.87 1.91
N HIS A 249 5.36 -9.58 2.78
CA HIS A 249 4.26 -10.46 3.16
C HIS A 249 4.74 -11.76 3.81
N PHE A 250 5.62 -11.65 4.82
CA PHE A 250 6.24 -12.81 5.43
C PHE A 250 5.42 -13.41 6.57
N TYR A 251 5.07 -14.69 6.45
CA TYR A 251 4.65 -15.50 7.59
C TYR A 251 5.83 -15.81 8.53
N PRO A 252 5.58 -16.11 9.81
CA PRO A 252 6.64 -16.37 10.78
C PRO A 252 7.73 -17.37 10.36
N PRO A 253 7.45 -18.45 9.60
CA PRO A 253 8.51 -19.35 9.12
C PRO A 253 9.60 -18.69 8.29
N CYS A 254 9.29 -17.57 7.60
CA CYS A 254 10.27 -16.79 6.83
C CYS A 254 11.32 -16.11 7.72
N ASP A 255 11.05 -15.94 9.00
CA ASP A 255 12.03 -15.36 9.94
C ASP A 255 13.12 -16.36 10.35
N ALA A 256 12.92 -17.66 10.08
CA ALA A 256 13.88 -18.73 10.39
C ALA A 256 14.80 -19.09 9.22
N VAL A 257 14.62 -18.47 8.05
CA VAL A 257 15.39 -18.77 6.83
C VAL A 257 15.93 -17.49 6.18
N ASP A 258 16.94 -17.63 5.35
CA ASP A 258 17.43 -16.54 4.50
C ASP A 258 16.59 -16.45 3.21
N VAL A 259 15.52 -15.65 3.25
CA VAL A 259 14.61 -15.45 2.11
C VAL A 259 15.31 -14.81 0.91
N VAL A 260 16.37 -14.00 1.16
CA VAL A 260 17.16 -13.37 0.10
C VAL A 260 17.99 -14.42 -0.63
N ALA A 261 18.68 -15.30 0.12
CA ALA A 261 19.44 -16.41 -0.48
C ALA A 261 18.56 -17.38 -1.25
N LEU A 262 17.31 -17.64 -0.78
CA LEU A 262 16.35 -18.47 -1.49
C LEU A 262 15.92 -17.83 -2.82
N ALA A 263 15.60 -16.54 -2.84
CA ALA A 263 15.23 -15.83 -4.05
C ALA A 263 16.41 -15.68 -5.04
N ALA A 264 17.64 -15.52 -4.51
CA ALA A 264 18.86 -15.38 -5.32
C ALA A 264 19.22 -16.65 -6.12
N GLN A 265 18.60 -17.78 -5.80
CA GLN A 265 18.76 -19.00 -6.62
C GLN A 265 18.15 -18.84 -8.03
N GLU A 266 17.17 -17.94 -8.17
CA GLU A 266 16.38 -17.77 -9.40
C GLU A 266 16.47 -16.34 -9.97
N PHE A 267 17.04 -15.37 -9.23
CA PHE A 267 17.11 -13.96 -9.62
C PHE A 267 18.48 -13.36 -9.31
N SER A 268 19.10 -12.77 -10.33
CA SER A 268 20.45 -12.18 -10.24
C SER A 268 20.46 -10.66 -10.01
N GLY A 269 19.30 -10.01 -9.97
CA GLY A 269 19.18 -8.58 -9.68
C GLY A 269 19.33 -8.26 -8.18
N GLU A 270 19.14 -7.00 -7.84
CA GLU A 270 19.15 -6.57 -6.42
C GLU A 270 17.92 -7.13 -5.68
N ILE A 271 18.14 -7.82 -4.56
CA ILE A 271 17.08 -8.38 -3.71
C ILE A 271 17.09 -7.68 -2.36
N ILE A 272 15.94 -7.17 -1.96
CA ILE A 272 15.73 -6.45 -0.71
C ILE A 272 14.71 -7.23 0.13
N ARG A 273 15.04 -7.52 1.39
CA ARG A 273 14.06 -8.03 2.36
C ARG A 273 13.33 -6.86 3.00
N ALA A 274 11.99 -6.83 2.93
CA ALA A 274 11.21 -5.82 3.60
C ALA A 274 11.29 -5.95 5.13
N GLU A 275 11.40 -4.80 5.77
CA GLU A 275 11.25 -4.62 7.21
C GLU A 275 10.35 -3.41 7.44
N ASP A 276 9.56 -3.44 8.53
CA ASP A 276 8.69 -2.33 8.88
C ASP A 276 9.51 -1.06 9.09
N GLY A 277 9.14 0.02 8.43
CA GLY A 277 9.86 1.29 8.44
C GLY A 277 10.95 1.44 7.38
N LEU A 278 11.24 0.40 6.59
CA LEU A 278 12.16 0.52 5.45
C LEU A 278 11.71 1.63 4.51
N LYS A 279 12.61 2.54 4.16
CA LYS A 279 12.40 3.60 3.16
C LYS A 279 13.31 3.35 1.97
N TYR A 280 12.73 3.39 0.78
CA TYR A 280 13.45 3.15 -0.48
C TYR A 280 13.11 4.23 -1.50
N ASN A 281 14.15 4.85 -2.09
CA ASN A 281 14.00 5.89 -3.11
C ASN A 281 14.31 5.34 -4.51
N LEU A 282 13.40 5.61 -5.46
CA LEU A 282 13.54 5.23 -6.86
C LEU A 282 13.98 6.38 -7.74
#